data_8d7b0c93cbb2791702218f0ec467aca1
#
_entry.id   8d7b0c93cbb2791702218f0ec467aca1
#
_cell.length_a   1.000
_cell.length_b   1.000
_cell.length_c   1.000
_cell.angle_alpha   90.00
_cell.angle_beta   90.00
_cell.angle_gamma   90.00
#
_symmetry.space_group_name_H-M   'P 1'
#
loop_
_entity.id
_entity.type
_entity.pdbx_description
1 polymer ?
#
loop_
_entity_poly.entity_id
_entity_poly.type
_entity_poly.pdbx_seq_one_letter_code
_entity_poly.pdbx_strand_id
1 'polypeptide(L)'
;MLLKRTYILFLGLILLSSFAIVQEQATDTIMRLLTTSTQYEVGTPVILEFTASRQKTPLLYCTSSFGSTLVSSRFKDDKLQYIIPKNICNKIGVVQWTLLTDHDSISGQFHVNPKAEVATMETYIGPPSIEAGGTDYAMLVIIPTDSLDNPVPKNTVVNAKYQFLNTEEQDPIFTNNIIAYKNIYSKNDSGRILVSSESLGINSKEFTINVWAAIPTDFTISAKRPHVYADGNQITTFSTSVLKDKHDNLVSDGTFVTFFITNDAGNILKTTGTTISGVAHAKMIHPDFKDQWQVKAAVDGMSESQTLTVNYQSVIEDFEVAFSNHNRDILVGPLQSFMQQMIPDGLQVNLLIYKEDTLVHRITKTSFNGYINFHLKPAIYANETYTFRVETAGIDKTFNDKKLW
;
A
#
# COMPACT_ATOMS: atom_id res chain seq x y z
N MET A 1 59.28 -10.38 -104.06
CA MET A 1 59.32 -9.41 -102.95
C MET A 1 57.95 -8.77 -102.64
N LEU A 2 57.00 -8.83 -103.55
CA LEU A 2 55.59 -8.30 -103.34
C LEU A 2 54.72 -9.13 -102.38
N LEU A 3 54.82 -10.46 -102.40
CA LEU A 3 53.96 -11.34 -101.52
C LEU A 3 54.21 -11.14 -100.05
N LYS A 4 55.40 -10.87 -99.56
CA LYS A 4 55.68 -10.59 -98.13
C LYS A 4 55.11 -9.29 -97.64
N ARG A 5 54.95 -8.30 -98.53
CA ARG A 5 54.33 -7.00 -98.11
C ARG A 5 52.83 -7.10 -97.91
N THR A 6 52.13 -7.93 -98.72
CA THR A 6 50.70 -8.18 -98.62
C THR A 6 50.33 -8.93 -97.38
N TYR A 7 51.14 -9.93 -96.89
CA TYR A 7 50.92 -10.64 -95.63
C TYR A 7 51.10 -9.75 -94.39
N ILE A 8 52.07 -8.80 -94.45
CA ILE A 8 52.29 -7.88 -93.33
C ILE A 8 51.14 -6.85 -93.27
N LEU A 9 50.59 -6.42 -94.37
CA LEU A 9 49.42 -5.56 -94.43
C LEU A 9 48.17 -6.28 -93.94
N PHE A 10 47.99 -7.53 -94.30
CA PHE A 10 46.87 -8.35 -93.88
C PHE A 10 46.95 -8.68 -92.39
N LEU A 11 48.16 -8.95 -91.89
CA LEU A 11 48.40 -9.19 -90.42
C LEU A 11 48.21 -7.91 -89.64
N GLY A 12 48.60 -6.74 -90.21
CA GLY A 12 48.34 -5.41 -89.61
C GLY A 12 46.83 -5.07 -89.54
N LEU A 13 46.06 -5.48 -90.55
CA LEU A 13 44.62 -5.25 -90.64
C LEU A 13 43.86 -6.13 -89.62
N ILE A 14 44.31 -7.37 -89.37
CA ILE A 14 43.76 -8.28 -88.39
C ILE A 14 44.10 -7.82 -86.96
N LEU A 15 45.29 -7.29 -86.73
CA LEU A 15 45.68 -6.68 -85.50
C LEU A 15 44.92 -5.41 -85.17
N LEU A 16 44.59 -4.61 -86.15
CA LEU A 16 43.76 -3.42 -85.98
C LEU A 16 42.29 -3.74 -85.79
N SER A 17 41.77 -4.83 -86.33
CA SER A 17 40.39 -5.29 -86.10
C SER A 17 40.19 -5.94 -84.68
N SER A 18 41.26 -6.44 -84.13
CA SER A 18 41.20 -6.99 -82.73
C SER A 18 41.22 -5.92 -81.58
N PHE A 19 41.49 -4.66 -81.95
CA PHE A 19 41.45 -3.56 -81.00
C PHE A 19 40.12 -2.78 -80.97
N ALA A 20 39.15 -3.14 -81.79
CA ALA A 20 37.79 -2.63 -81.64
C ALA A 20 37.01 -3.46 -80.60
N ILE A 21 37.56 -3.61 -79.41
CA ILE A 21 36.72 -3.90 -78.26
C ILE A 21 35.96 -2.62 -78.01
N VAL A 22 34.71 -2.61 -78.47
CA VAL A 22 33.73 -1.66 -78.01
C VAL A 22 33.61 -1.88 -76.51
N GLN A 23 34.38 -1.08 -75.78
CA GLN A 23 34.14 -0.92 -74.36
C GLN A 23 32.78 -0.22 -74.29
N GLU A 24 31.71 -1.04 -74.20
CA GLU A 24 30.41 -0.52 -73.85
C GLU A 24 30.59 0.21 -72.54
N GLN A 25 30.75 1.52 -72.57
CA GLN A 25 30.69 2.34 -71.40
C GLN A 25 29.32 2.08 -70.83
N ALA A 26 29.31 1.21 -69.80
CA ALA A 26 28.18 1.12 -68.90
C ALA A 26 27.96 2.53 -68.40
N THR A 27 27.02 3.26 -68.99
CA THR A 27 26.52 4.51 -68.45
C THR A 27 25.99 4.14 -67.04
N ASP A 28 26.80 4.43 -66.06
CA ASP A 28 26.39 4.26 -64.64
C ASP A 28 25.13 5.10 -64.45
N THR A 29 23.98 4.49 -64.58
CA THR A 29 22.71 5.16 -64.43
C THR A 29 22.62 5.51 -62.95
N ILE A 30 22.87 6.79 -62.64
CA ILE A 30 22.79 7.31 -61.27
C ILE A 30 21.37 7.00 -60.76
N MET A 31 21.25 6.09 -59.81
CA MET A 31 19.98 5.77 -59.16
C MET A 31 19.51 7.00 -58.39
N ARG A 32 18.24 7.35 -58.49
CA ARG A 32 17.64 8.49 -57.82
C ARG A 32 16.32 8.09 -57.21
N LEU A 33 16.09 8.50 -55.94
CA LEU A 33 14.79 8.36 -55.27
C LEU A 33 13.74 9.20 -56.01
N LEU A 34 12.63 8.61 -56.36
CA LEU A 34 11.47 9.22 -56.98
C LEU A 34 10.36 9.55 -56.01
N THR A 35 10.28 8.78 -54.88
CA THR A 35 9.30 9.01 -53.82
C THR A 35 9.59 10.32 -53.11
N THR A 36 8.63 11.23 -53.12
CA THR A 36 8.73 12.56 -52.49
C THR A 36 8.19 12.60 -51.08
N SER A 37 7.30 11.66 -50.72
CA SER A 37 6.72 11.60 -49.38
C SER A 37 7.76 11.13 -48.36
N THR A 38 7.88 11.87 -47.26
CA THR A 38 8.73 11.54 -46.12
C THR A 38 7.92 11.32 -44.82
N GLN A 39 6.58 11.37 -44.92
CA GLN A 39 5.66 11.21 -43.78
C GLN A 39 4.60 10.20 -44.19
N TYR A 40 4.40 9.19 -43.31
CA TYR A 40 3.40 8.15 -43.50
C TYR A 40 2.65 7.95 -42.19
N GLU A 41 1.39 7.54 -42.26
CA GLU A 41 0.63 7.12 -41.10
C GLU A 41 0.91 5.63 -40.81
N VAL A 42 0.99 5.25 -39.55
CA VAL A 42 1.23 3.88 -39.13
C VAL A 42 0.21 2.91 -39.76
N GLY A 43 0.68 1.73 -40.15
CA GLY A 43 -0.15 0.71 -40.83
C GLY A 43 -0.44 0.98 -42.30
N THR A 44 -0.04 2.14 -42.86
CA THR A 44 -0.16 2.38 -44.29
C THR A 44 0.99 1.71 -45.07
N PRO A 45 0.73 1.19 -46.28
CA PRO A 45 1.80 0.66 -47.13
C PRO A 45 2.80 1.76 -47.53
N VAL A 46 4.08 1.53 -47.29
CA VAL A 46 5.16 2.42 -47.71
C VAL A 46 5.91 1.78 -48.86
N ILE A 47 5.99 2.50 -50.00
CA ILE A 47 6.71 2.05 -51.19
C ILE A 47 7.72 3.14 -51.56
N LEU A 48 9.01 2.78 -51.56
CA LEU A 48 10.07 3.64 -52.06
C LEU A 48 10.36 3.29 -53.52
N GLU A 49 10.27 4.28 -54.41
CA GLU A 49 10.50 4.15 -55.84
C GLU A 49 11.81 4.81 -56.21
N PHE A 50 12.60 4.13 -57.04
CA PHE A 50 13.85 4.65 -57.59
C PHE A 50 13.84 4.56 -59.11
N THR A 51 14.66 5.38 -59.77
CA THR A 51 14.94 5.24 -61.21
C THR A 51 15.46 3.83 -61.47
N ALA A 52 14.99 3.19 -62.55
CA ALA A 52 15.34 1.81 -62.85
C ALA A 52 16.64 1.72 -63.64
N SER A 53 17.47 0.73 -63.26
CA SER A 53 18.44 0.09 -64.15
C SER A 53 18.03 -1.37 -64.27
N ARG A 54 17.80 -1.87 -65.48
CA ARG A 54 17.45 -3.29 -65.68
C ARG A 54 18.60 -4.23 -65.36
N GLN A 55 19.81 -3.72 -65.22
CA GLN A 55 21.02 -4.51 -65.01
C GLN A 55 21.39 -4.64 -63.53
N LYS A 56 20.91 -3.73 -62.67
CA LYS A 56 21.23 -3.73 -61.24
C LYS A 56 19.96 -3.65 -60.37
N THR A 57 19.78 -4.61 -59.47
CA THR A 57 18.66 -4.67 -58.49
C THR A 57 19.22 -4.68 -57.08
N PRO A 58 19.76 -3.54 -56.60
CA PRO A 58 20.37 -3.48 -55.25
C PRO A 58 19.35 -3.77 -54.17
N LEU A 59 19.81 -4.22 -53.01
CA LEU A 59 18.99 -4.39 -51.80
C LEU A 59 18.84 -3.04 -51.09
N LEU A 60 17.66 -2.82 -50.53
CA LEU A 60 17.40 -1.68 -49.66
C LEU A 60 17.50 -2.15 -48.22
N TYR A 61 18.43 -1.62 -47.45
CA TYR A 61 18.52 -1.81 -46.01
C TYR A 61 17.64 -0.78 -45.32
N CYS A 62 16.70 -1.24 -44.48
CA CYS A 62 15.84 -0.39 -43.65
C CYS A 62 16.08 -0.68 -42.19
N THR A 63 16.13 0.37 -41.35
CA THR A 63 16.28 0.24 -39.90
C THR A 63 15.39 1.25 -39.18
N SER A 64 14.85 0.82 -38.02
CA SER A 64 14.07 1.62 -37.09
C SER A 64 14.42 1.24 -35.66
N SER A 65 13.83 1.89 -34.66
CA SER A 65 13.98 1.53 -33.24
C SER A 65 13.49 0.11 -32.92
N PHE A 66 12.67 -0.48 -33.79
CA PHE A 66 12.06 -1.80 -33.60
C PHE A 66 12.72 -2.93 -34.37
N GLY A 67 13.72 -2.62 -35.19
CA GLY A 67 14.46 -3.61 -35.92
C GLY A 67 14.94 -3.14 -37.30
N SER A 68 15.58 -4.05 -38.01
CA SER A 68 16.11 -3.81 -39.37
C SER A 68 15.75 -4.93 -40.33
N THR A 69 15.78 -4.64 -41.61
CA THR A 69 15.46 -5.62 -42.66
C THR A 69 16.16 -5.25 -43.97
N LEU A 70 16.33 -6.25 -44.83
CA LEU A 70 16.73 -6.07 -46.22
C LEU A 70 15.50 -6.29 -47.12
N VAL A 71 15.25 -5.36 -48.01
CA VAL A 71 14.12 -5.40 -48.93
C VAL A 71 14.61 -5.52 -50.38
N SER A 72 14.08 -6.52 -51.08
CA SER A 72 14.35 -6.72 -52.50
C SER A 72 13.43 -5.81 -53.36
N SER A 73 13.96 -5.31 -54.46
CA SER A 73 13.17 -4.52 -55.39
C SER A 73 12.22 -5.37 -56.23
N ARG A 74 11.15 -4.73 -56.70
CA ARG A 74 10.31 -5.21 -57.77
C ARG A 74 10.38 -4.22 -58.93
N PHE A 75 10.58 -4.72 -60.16
CA PHE A 75 10.55 -3.87 -61.35
C PHE A 75 9.11 -3.71 -61.81
N LYS A 76 8.64 -2.48 -61.83
CA LYS A 76 7.28 -2.14 -62.27
C LYS A 76 7.27 -0.71 -62.84
N ASP A 77 6.57 -0.53 -63.98
CA ASP A 77 6.38 0.77 -64.64
C ASP A 77 7.70 1.53 -64.84
N ASP A 78 8.73 0.84 -65.32
CA ASP A 78 10.10 1.34 -65.54
C ASP A 78 10.76 1.93 -64.28
N LYS A 79 10.37 1.47 -63.08
CA LYS A 79 10.91 1.87 -61.77
C LYS A 79 11.28 0.63 -60.94
N LEU A 80 12.22 0.81 -60.02
CA LEU A 80 12.47 -0.11 -58.94
C LEU A 80 11.62 0.27 -57.72
N GLN A 81 10.71 -0.60 -57.34
CA GLN A 81 9.84 -0.42 -56.19
C GLN A 81 10.31 -1.31 -55.00
N TYR A 82 10.46 -0.71 -53.84
CA TYR A 82 10.75 -1.38 -52.57
C TYR A 82 9.54 -1.24 -51.67
N ILE A 83 8.86 -2.37 -51.41
CA ILE A 83 7.72 -2.41 -50.50
C ILE A 83 8.27 -2.63 -49.09
N ILE A 84 8.19 -1.62 -48.25
CA ILE A 84 8.68 -1.71 -46.86
C ILE A 84 7.79 -2.67 -46.08
N PRO A 85 8.37 -3.68 -45.35
CA PRO A 85 7.60 -4.67 -44.63
C PRO A 85 6.78 -4.05 -43.50
N LYS A 86 5.62 -4.68 -43.21
CA LYS A 86 4.67 -4.22 -42.17
C LYS A 86 5.29 -4.12 -40.79
N ASN A 87 6.19 -5.05 -40.42
CA ASN A 87 6.88 -5.00 -39.14
C ASN A 87 7.69 -3.71 -38.91
N ILE A 88 8.10 -3.03 -39.96
CA ILE A 88 8.76 -1.72 -39.90
C ILE A 88 7.72 -0.58 -39.91
N CYS A 89 6.70 -0.65 -40.78
CA CYS A 89 5.70 0.41 -40.94
C CYS A 89 4.55 0.39 -39.92
N ASN A 90 4.42 -0.69 -39.13
CA ASN A 90 3.40 -0.81 -38.08
C ASN A 90 3.83 -0.20 -36.75
N LYS A 91 5.02 0.38 -36.67
CA LYS A 91 5.51 1.05 -35.47
C LYS A 91 5.90 2.49 -35.79
N ILE A 92 5.51 3.41 -34.92
CA ILE A 92 5.81 4.84 -35.05
C ILE A 92 7.30 5.14 -34.90
N GLY A 93 7.76 6.17 -35.54
CA GLY A 93 9.14 6.66 -35.39
C GLY A 93 9.83 6.92 -36.72
N VAL A 94 11.15 7.09 -36.66
CA VAL A 94 11.98 7.32 -37.80
C VAL A 94 12.45 5.99 -38.41
N VAL A 95 12.26 5.83 -39.70
CA VAL A 95 12.84 4.71 -40.46
C VAL A 95 13.94 5.26 -41.35
N GLN A 96 15.15 4.83 -41.12
CA GLN A 96 16.30 5.11 -41.96
C GLN A 96 16.42 4.03 -43.02
N TRP A 97 16.81 4.39 -44.21
CA TRP A 97 17.03 3.45 -45.28
C TRP A 97 18.33 3.77 -46.06
N THR A 98 18.96 2.73 -46.59
CA THR A 98 20.16 2.82 -47.39
C THR A 98 20.05 1.84 -48.57
N LEU A 99 20.17 2.33 -49.78
CA LEU A 99 20.24 1.51 -50.97
C LEU A 99 21.68 1.00 -51.13
N LEU A 100 21.87 -0.30 -51.10
CA LEU A 100 23.17 -0.95 -51.14
C LEU A 100 23.65 -1.09 -52.61
N THR A 101 24.42 -0.16 -53.05
CA THR A 101 25.02 -0.13 -54.40
C THR A 101 26.53 -0.41 -54.35
N ASP A 102 27.14 -0.75 -55.48
CA ASP A 102 28.57 -1.15 -55.55
C ASP A 102 29.54 0.02 -55.30
N HIS A 103 29.15 1.26 -55.58
CA HIS A 103 30.04 2.42 -55.53
C HIS A 103 29.57 3.54 -54.60
N ASP A 104 28.32 4.03 -54.75
CA ASP A 104 27.77 5.11 -53.94
C ASP A 104 26.49 4.67 -53.23
N SER A 105 26.48 4.71 -51.93
CA SER A 105 25.28 4.42 -51.13
C SER A 105 24.35 5.65 -51.13
N ILE A 106 23.10 5.44 -51.54
CA ILE A 106 22.04 6.43 -51.40
C ILE A 106 21.28 6.14 -50.13
N SER A 107 21.16 7.10 -49.23
CA SER A 107 20.44 6.95 -47.98
C SER A 107 19.43 8.08 -47.76
N GLY A 108 18.48 7.82 -46.89
CA GLY A 108 17.47 8.79 -46.50
C GLY A 108 16.66 8.28 -45.30
N GLN A 109 15.62 9.01 -44.98
CA GLN A 109 14.70 8.64 -43.91
C GLN A 109 13.27 9.06 -44.24
N PHE A 110 12.34 8.39 -43.60
CA PHE A 110 10.95 8.80 -43.52
C PHE A 110 10.42 8.61 -42.12
N HIS A 111 9.31 9.28 -41.80
CA HIS A 111 8.66 9.21 -40.51
C HIS A 111 7.37 8.40 -40.60
N VAL A 112 7.15 7.51 -39.66
CA VAL A 112 5.87 6.84 -39.43
C VAL A 112 5.20 7.55 -38.28
N ASN A 113 4.11 8.24 -38.57
CA ASN A 113 3.35 9.03 -37.61
C ASN A 113 2.25 8.21 -36.94
N PRO A 114 1.87 8.53 -35.70
CA PRO A 114 0.76 7.87 -35.03
C PRO A 114 -0.57 8.16 -35.71
N LYS A 115 -1.49 7.20 -35.63
CA LYS A 115 -2.86 7.34 -36.10
C LYS A 115 -3.73 7.95 -34.98
N ALA A 116 -4.67 8.82 -35.36
CA ALA A 116 -5.64 9.41 -34.42
C ALA A 116 -6.80 8.44 -34.13
N GLU A 117 -6.46 7.26 -33.59
CA GLU A 117 -7.38 6.20 -33.24
C GLU A 117 -6.96 5.60 -31.89
N VAL A 118 -7.91 5.41 -30.97
CA VAL A 118 -7.69 4.70 -29.72
C VAL A 118 -8.35 3.33 -29.84
N ALA A 119 -7.60 2.28 -29.63
CA ALA A 119 -8.09 0.91 -29.56
C ALA A 119 -8.06 0.36 -28.14
N THR A 120 -7.04 0.73 -27.36
CA THR A 120 -6.89 0.35 -25.96
C THR A 120 -6.42 1.53 -25.12
N MET A 121 -6.71 1.45 -23.81
CA MET A 121 -6.19 2.41 -22.83
C MET A 121 -5.66 1.65 -21.63
N GLU A 122 -4.34 1.56 -21.50
CA GLU A 122 -3.75 1.15 -20.23
C GLU A 122 -3.95 2.25 -19.20
N THR A 123 -4.44 1.88 -18.05
CA THR A 123 -4.79 2.84 -17.02
C THR A 123 -4.24 2.40 -15.67
N TYR A 124 -3.57 3.31 -15.01
CA TYR A 124 -2.97 3.12 -13.69
C TYR A 124 -3.49 4.19 -12.76
N ILE A 125 -3.73 3.81 -11.50
CA ILE A 125 -4.12 4.74 -10.46
C ILE A 125 -3.39 4.40 -9.15
N GLY A 126 -2.96 5.41 -8.43
CA GLY A 126 -2.27 5.21 -7.17
C GLY A 126 -1.99 6.52 -6.42
N PRO A 127 -1.96 6.44 -5.08
CA PRO A 127 -2.30 5.28 -4.24
C PRO A 127 -3.80 4.92 -4.29
N PRO A 128 -4.19 3.68 -3.92
CA PRO A 128 -5.60 3.25 -3.93
C PRO A 128 -6.40 3.83 -2.75
N SER A 129 -5.73 4.51 -1.83
CA SER A 129 -6.35 5.21 -0.70
C SER A 129 -5.61 6.50 -0.39
N ILE A 130 -6.39 7.52 0.00
CA ILE A 130 -5.93 8.88 0.31
C ILE A 130 -6.65 9.39 1.56
N GLU A 131 -6.10 10.41 2.23
CA GLU A 131 -6.71 11.04 3.40
C GLU A 131 -7.68 12.15 2.99
N ALA A 132 -8.78 12.26 3.72
CA ALA A 132 -9.71 13.39 3.62
C ALA A 132 -9.03 14.72 4.00
N GLY A 133 -9.51 15.82 3.42
CA GLY A 133 -8.98 17.15 3.74
C GLY A 133 -8.50 17.99 2.56
N GLY A 134 -8.62 17.47 1.32
CA GLY A 134 -8.38 18.25 0.09
C GLY A 134 -6.93 18.39 -0.33
N THR A 135 -5.98 17.86 0.42
CA THR A 135 -4.53 18.01 0.14
C THR A 135 -3.88 16.76 -0.40
N ASP A 136 -4.36 15.60 -0.02
CA ASP A 136 -3.88 14.31 -0.49
C ASP A 136 -4.53 13.94 -1.82
N TYR A 137 -3.83 13.18 -2.67
CA TYR A 137 -4.31 12.85 -4.01
C TYR A 137 -3.86 11.45 -4.48
N ALA A 138 -4.64 10.88 -5.38
CA ALA A 138 -4.23 9.76 -6.20
C ALA A 138 -3.98 10.23 -7.64
N MET A 139 -2.94 9.72 -8.28
CA MET A 139 -2.61 10.03 -9.66
C MET A 139 -3.24 9.01 -10.59
N LEU A 140 -4.04 9.48 -11.54
CA LEU A 140 -4.55 8.72 -12.67
C LEU A 140 -3.59 8.90 -13.84
N VAL A 141 -3.06 7.81 -14.39
CA VAL A 141 -2.19 7.79 -15.59
C VAL A 141 -2.85 6.93 -16.65
N ILE A 142 -2.96 7.45 -17.87
CA ILE A 142 -3.59 6.78 -18.99
C ILE A 142 -2.60 6.74 -20.16
N ILE A 143 -2.48 5.58 -20.79
CA ILE A 143 -1.67 5.34 -21.99
C ILE A 143 -2.63 4.85 -23.09
N PRO A 144 -3.20 5.77 -23.89
CA PRO A 144 -4.02 5.38 -25.03
C PRO A 144 -3.15 4.90 -26.17
N THR A 145 -3.51 3.77 -26.79
CA THR A 145 -2.80 3.17 -27.91
C THR A 145 -3.75 2.80 -29.04
N ASP A 146 -3.21 2.76 -30.27
CA ASP A 146 -3.92 2.27 -31.45
C ASP A 146 -3.99 0.73 -31.49
N SER A 147 -4.62 0.18 -32.53
CA SER A 147 -4.77 -1.27 -32.74
C SER A 147 -3.45 -2.00 -33.03
N LEU A 148 -2.37 -1.29 -33.28
CA LEU A 148 -1.02 -1.79 -33.51
C LEU A 148 -0.09 -1.57 -32.31
N ASP A 149 -0.68 -1.16 -31.17
CA ASP A 149 0.02 -0.87 -29.93
C ASP A 149 1.08 0.25 -30.11
N ASN A 150 0.66 1.35 -30.75
CA ASN A 150 1.42 2.58 -30.82
C ASN A 150 0.73 3.68 -30.00
N PRO A 151 1.49 4.55 -29.32
CA PRO A 151 0.92 5.74 -28.71
C PRO A 151 0.17 6.61 -29.72
N VAL A 152 -0.93 7.18 -29.28
CA VAL A 152 -1.72 8.12 -30.08
C VAL A 152 -0.99 9.47 -30.26
N PRO A 153 -1.42 10.34 -31.19
CA PRO A 153 -0.82 11.66 -31.39
C PRO A 153 -0.77 12.49 -30.09
N LYS A 154 0.26 13.33 -29.97
CA LYS A 154 0.33 14.33 -28.91
C LYS A 154 -0.91 15.23 -28.95
N ASN A 155 -1.38 15.67 -27.79
CA ASN A 155 -2.59 16.47 -27.58
C ASN A 155 -3.90 15.73 -27.93
N THR A 156 -3.89 14.39 -28.00
CA THR A 156 -5.15 13.63 -28.01
C THR A 156 -5.89 13.85 -26.69
N VAL A 157 -7.18 14.16 -26.79
CA VAL A 157 -8.02 14.41 -25.61
C VAL A 157 -8.35 13.10 -24.89
N VAL A 158 -8.17 13.09 -23.59
CA VAL A 158 -8.63 12.05 -22.67
C VAL A 158 -9.50 12.71 -21.62
N ASN A 159 -10.74 12.30 -21.50
CA ASN A 159 -11.67 12.78 -20.49
C ASN A 159 -11.50 11.94 -19.21
N ALA A 160 -10.90 12.52 -18.18
CA ALA A 160 -10.86 11.92 -16.86
C ALA A 160 -12.22 12.14 -16.18
N LYS A 161 -12.92 11.07 -15.81
CA LYS A 161 -14.25 11.08 -15.19
C LYS A 161 -14.12 10.54 -13.77
N TYR A 162 -14.67 11.24 -12.80
CA TYR A 162 -14.65 10.77 -11.43
C TYR A 162 -15.93 11.20 -10.68
N GLN A 163 -16.40 10.30 -9.82
CA GLN A 163 -17.57 10.49 -8.99
C GLN A 163 -17.19 10.33 -7.54
N PHE A 164 -17.53 11.32 -6.72
CA PHE A 164 -17.43 11.27 -5.27
C PHE A 164 -18.78 11.53 -4.65
N LEU A 165 -19.29 10.56 -3.86
CA LEU A 165 -20.64 10.59 -3.33
C LEU A 165 -21.67 10.83 -4.45
N ASN A 166 -22.37 11.95 -4.43
CA ASN A 166 -23.40 12.33 -5.41
C ASN A 166 -22.90 13.33 -6.46
N THR A 167 -21.60 13.64 -6.46
CA THR A 167 -21.01 14.63 -7.37
C THR A 167 -20.19 13.94 -8.43
N GLU A 168 -20.52 14.16 -9.70
CA GLU A 168 -19.74 13.71 -10.85
C GLU A 168 -18.97 14.89 -11.43
N GLU A 169 -17.69 14.65 -11.73
CA GLU A 169 -16.79 15.64 -12.35
C GLU A 169 -16.12 14.99 -13.57
N GLN A 170 -15.84 15.82 -14.55
CA GLN A 170 -15.11 15.40 -15.77
C GLN A 170 -14.12 16.50 -16.16
N ASP A 171 -12.88 16.11 -16.38
CA ASP A 171 -11.82 17.00 -16.81
C ASP A 171 -11.17 16.52 -18.12
N PRO A 172 -11.08 17.35 -19.17
CA PRO A 172 -10.29 17.04 -20.33
C PRO A 172 -8.79 17.20 -19.99
N ILE A 173 -8.05 16.14 -20.22
CA ILE A 173 -6.58 16.11 -20.15
C ILE A 173 -6.03 15.72 -21.53
N PHE A 174 -4.76 16.00 -21.75
CA PHE A 174 -4.16 15.82 -23.08
C PHE A 174 -2.94 14.92 -23.01
N THR A 175 -2.78 14.06 -24.01
CA THR A 175 -1.58 13.24 -24.13
C THR A 175 -0.35 14.13 -24.36
N ASN A 176 0.70 13.87 -23.59
CA ASN A 176 2.02 14.45 -23.82
C ASN A 176 3.04 13.31 -23.89
N ASN A 177 3.71 13.18 -25.04
CA ASN A 177 4.44 11.99 -25.42
C ASN A 177 3.50 10.77 -25.46
N ILE A 178 3.63 9.86 -24.49
CA ILE A 178 2.86 8.60 -24.46
C ILE A 178 1.75 8.58 -23.41
N ILE A 179 1.67 9.57 -22.52
CA ILE A 179 0.75 9.54 -21.37
C ILE A 179 -0.16 10.77 -21.31
N ALA A 180 -1.34 10.58 -20.74
CA ALA A 180 -2.12 11.63 -20.11
C ALA A 180 -2.22 11.34 -18.62
N TYR A 181 -2.21 12.36 -17.74
CA TYR A 181 -2.33 12.15 -16.29
C TYR A 181 -3.13 13.24 -15.59
N LYS A 182 -3.71 12.89 -14.45
CA LYS A 182 -4.48 13.78 -13.59
C LYS A 182 -4.27 13.42 -12.14
N ASN A 183 -4.00 14.42 -11.28
CA ASN A 183 -4.08 14.27 -9.83
C ASN A 183 -5.54 14.47 -9.40
N ILE A 184 -6.10 13.47 -8.74
CA ILE A 184 -7.46 13.48 -8.20
C ILE A 184 -7.31 13.68 -6.70
N TYR A 185 -7.61 14.89 -6.25
CA TYR A 185 -7.49 15.29 -4.85
C TYR A 185 -8.68 14.81 -4.03
N SER A 186 -8.41 14.46 -2.78
CA SER A 186 -9.45 14.14 -1.81
C SER A 186 -10.37 15.33 -1.60
N LYS A 187 -11.57 15.07 -1.09
CA LYS A 187 -12.49 16.10 -0.56
C LYS A 187 -12.38 16.08 0.97
N ASN A 188 -13.13 16.94 1.65
CA ASN A 188 -13.14 17.00 3.11
C ASN A 188 -13.81 15.75 3.71
N ASP A 189 -14.79 15.17 3.02
CA ASP A 189 -15.53 14.00 3.48
C ASP A 189 -14.78 12.70 3.16
N SER A 190 -14.87 11.72 4.04
CA SER A 190 -14.45 10.33 3.78
C SER A 190 -15.45 9.63 2.87
N GLY A 191 -14.97 8.64 2.07
CA GLY A 191 -15.84 7.92 1.15
C GLY A 191 -15.06 7.19 0.06
N ARG A 192 -15.66 7.03 -1.10
CA ARG A 192 -15.04 6.41 -2.26
C ARG A 192 -15.16 7.32 -3.48
N ILE A 193 -14.07 7.47 -4.19
CA ILE A 193 -14.05 8.10 -5.51
C ILE A 193 -14.03 6.97 -6.55
N LEU A 194 -15.02 6.94 -7.43
CA LEU A 194 -15.02 6.09 -8.62
C LEU A 194 -14.35 6.86 -9.75
N VAL A 195 -13.43 6.24 -10.47
CA VAL A 195 -12.62 6.88 -11.51
C VAL A 195 -12.63 6.06 -12.77
N SER A 196 -12.89 6.70 -13.89
CA SER A 196 -12.73 6.12 -15.23
C SER A 196 -12.19 7.17 -16.19
N SER A 197 -11.85 6.76 -17.41
CA SER A 197 -11.44 7.68 -18.47
C SER A 197 -12.04 7.28 -19.80
N GLU A 198 -12.15 8.23 -20.70
CA GLU A 198 -12.63 8.01 -22.06
C GLU A 198 -11.77 8.79 -23.05
N SER A 199 -11.41 8.19 -24.18
CA SER A 199 -10.74 8.87 -25.30
C SER A 199 -11.22 8.32 -26.62
N LEU A 200 -11.63 9.20 -27.53
CA LEU A 200 -12.12 8.87 -28.87
C LEU A 200 -13.14 7.73 -28.90
N GLY A 201 -14.05 7.69 -27.92
CA GLY A 201 -15.12 6.70 -27.80
C GLY A 201 -14.75 5.39 -27.10
N ILE A 202 -13.50 5.22 -26.68
CA ILE A 202 -13.06 4.07 -25.90
C ILE A 202 -13.03 4.45 -24.40
N ASN A 203 -13.60 3.59 -23.55
CA ASN A 203 -13.62 3.78 -22.11
C ASN A 203 -12.61 2.85 -21.42
N SER A 204 -11.99 3.34 -20.35
CA SER A 204 -11.20 2.50 -19.45
C SER A 204 -12.09 1.64 -18.55
N LYS A 205 -11.48 0.75 -17.78
CA LYS A 205 -12.13 0.16 -16.59
C LYS A 205 -12.39 1.23 -15.55
N GLU A 206 -13.34 0.97 -14.66
CA GLU A 206 -13.57 1.77 -13.47
C GLU A 206 -12.61 1.35 -12.35
N PHE A 207 -12.12 2.33 -11.62
CA PHE A 207 -11.22 2.17 -10.48
C PHE A 207 -11.85 2.83 -9.25
N THR A 208 -11.46 2.37 -8.08
CA THR A 208 -11.91 2.95 -6.81
C THR A 208 -10.72 3.49 -6.03
N ILE A 209 -10.85 4.72 -5.53
CA ILE A 209 -9.95 5.33 -4.54
C ILE A 209 -10.73 5.45 -3.23
N ASN A 210 -10.21 4.90 -2.13
CA ASN A 210 -10.80 5.08 -0.82
C ASN A 210 -10.29 6.38 -0.19
N VAL A 211 -11.20 7.22 0.29
CA VAL A 211 -10.89 8.43 1.05
C VAL A 211 -11.16 8.12 2.51
N TRP A 212 -10.10 7.98 3.29
CA TRP A 212 -10.17 7.70 4.73
C TRP A 212 -10.23 8.99 5.52
N ALA A 213 -10.81 8.94 6.73
CA ALA A 213 -10.70 10.03 7.68
C ALA A 213 -9.22 10.36 7.93
N ALA A 214 -8.93 11.65 8.09
CA ALA A 214 -7.61 12.14 8.44
C ALA A 214 -7.28 11.82 9.92
N ILE A 215 -6.19 12.40 10.43
CA ILE A 215 -5.76 12.24 11.82
C ILE A 215 -6.92 12.62 12.77
N PRO A 216 -7.27 11.74 13.75
CA PRO A 216 -8.32 12.04 14.71
C PRO A 216 -7.97 13.26 15.58
N THR A 217 -9.00 14.01 15.95
CA THR A 217 -8.87 15.10 16.93
C THR A 217 -8.93 14.55 18.35
N ASP A 218 -8.59 15.39 19.34
CA ASP A 218 -8.72 15.06 20.74
C ASP A 218 -10.16 14.69 21.09
N PHE A 219 -10.30 13.76 22.04
CA PHE A 219 -11.55 13.12 22.39
C PHE A 219 -11.74 13.03 23.90
N THR A 220 -12.91 12.56 24.33
CA THR A 220 -13.20 12.29 25.73
C THR A 220 -13.30 10.81 26.01
N ILE A 221 -13.14 10.43 27.28
CA ILE A 221 -13.33 9.07 27.74
C ILE A 221 -14.30 9.01 28.92
N SER A 222 -14.93 7.85 29.09
CA SER A 222 -15.83 7.55 30.17
C SER A 222 -15.49 6.19 30.79
N ALA A 223 -15.89 5.97 32.04
CA ALA A 223 -15.74 4.69 32.74
C ALA A 223 -17.10 4.21 33.22
N LYS A 224 -17.43 2.97 32.89
CA LYS A 224 -18.62 2.27 33.39
C LYS A 224 -18.20 1.11 34.29
N ARG A 225 -18.74 1.02 35.49
CA ARG A 225 -18.44 -0.02 36.47
C ARG A 225 -19.70 -0.39 37.27
N PRO A 226 -19.79 -1.63 37.82
CA PRO A 226 -20.96 -2.05 38.58
C PRO A 226 -21.12 -1.28 39.90
N HIS A 227 -19.99 -0.97 40.56
CA HIS A 227 -19.93 -0.23 41.82
C HIS A 227 -18.58 0.49 41.97
N VAL A 228 -18.40 1.23 43.02
CA VAL A 228 -17.20 2.07 43.28
C VAL A 228 -16.16 1.37 44.16
N TYR A 229 -16.37 0.12 44.56
CA TYR A 229 -15.51 -0.58 45.52
C TYR A 229 -14.35 -1.29 44.83
N ALA A 230 -13.20 -1.31 45.51
CA ALA A 230 -11.96 -1.98 45.14
C ALA A 230 -11.99 -3.44 45.58
N ASP A 231 -12.62 -4.30 44.82
CA ASP A 231 -12.83 -5.72 45.17
C ASP A 231 -11.88 -6.69 44.43
N GLY A 232 -11.02 -6.16 43.57
CA GLY A 232 -10.06 -6.96 42.76
C GLY A 232 -10.69 -7.96 41.81
N ASN A 233 -12.01 -7.91 41.59
CA ASN A 233 -12.75 -8.93 40.85
C ASN A 233 -13.63 -8.37 39.74
N GLN A 234 -14.26 -7.23 39.97
CA GLN A 234 -15.15 -6.61 38.98
C GLN A 234 -14.37 -5.88 37.88
N ILE A 235 -15.05 -5.59 36.81
CA ILE A 235 -14.46 -4.97 35.63
C ILE A 235 -14.98 -3.55 35.42
N THR A 236 -14.07 -2.60 35.30
CA THR A 236 -14.34 -1.27 34.74
C THR A 236 -14.16 -1.30 33.23
N THR A 237 -15.16 -0.86 32.51
CA THR A 237 -15.09 -0.67 31.05
C THR A 237 -14.87 0.80 30.76
N PHE A 238 -13.78 1.12 30.11
CA PHE A 238 -13.50 2.44 29.55
C PHE A 238 -14.03 2.51 28.12
N SER A 239 -14.56 3.67 27.75
CA SER A 239 -15.08 3.93 26.40
C SER A 239 -14.65 5.31 25.97
N THR A 240 -14.25 5.45 24.70
CA THR A 240 -14.02 6.76 24.07
C THR A 240 -15.33 7.40 23.67
N SER A 241 -15.37 8.72 23.52
CA SER A 241 -16.35 9.36 22.63
C SER A 241 -16.17 8.85 21.20
N VAL A 242 -17.05 9.20 20.30
CA VAL A 242 -16.87 8.90 18.87
C VAL A 242 -15.63 9.66 18.37
N LEU A 243 -14.64 8.93 17.89
CA LEU A 243 -13.41 9.49 17.31
C LEU A 243 -13.70 10.01 15.91
N LYS A 244 -13.33 11.24 15.67
CA LYS A 244 -13.51 11.93 14.39
C LYS A 244 -12.26 12.75 14.05
N ASP A 245 -12.05 12.98 12.75
CA ASP A 245 -11.07 13.95 12.30
C ASP A 245 -11.60 15.42 12.39
N LYS A 246 -10.78 16.36 11.98
CA LYS A 246 -11.14 17.81 12.00
C LYS A 246 -12.27 18.19 11.02
N HIS A 247 -12.68 17.28 10.15
CA HIS A 247 -13.75 17.47 9.18
C HIS A 247 -15.01 16.69 9.55
N ASP A 248 -15.10 16.18 10.80
CA ASP A 248 -16.19 15.34 11.30
C ASP A 248 -16.28 13.93 10.66
N ASN A 249 -15.30 13.48 9.91
CA ASN A 249 -15.26 12.13 9.41
C ASN A 249 -15.02 11.13 10.52
N LEU A 250 -15.78 10.05 10.49
CA LEU A 250 -15.64 8.95 11.43
C LEU A 250 -14.31 8.22 11.18
N VAL A 251 -13.51 8.05 12.23
CA VAL A 251 -12.26 7.29 12.17
C VAL A 251 -12.55 5.83 11.80
N SER A 252 -11.68 5.25 11.01
CA SER A 252 -11.83 3.87 10.51
C SER A 252 -11.96 2.86 11.63
N ASP A 253 -12.80 1.85 11.44
CA ASP A 253 -12.88 0.70 12.34
C ASP A 253 -11.52 0.00 12.43
N GLY A 254 -11.19 -0.48 13.65
CA GLY A 254 -9.90 -1.09 13.92
C GLY A 254 -8.81 -0.09 14.33
N THR A 255 -9.08 1.21 14.41
CA THR A 255 -8.13 2.19 14.97
C THR A 255 -7.80 1.84 16.41
N PHE A 256 -6.51 1.69 16.68
CA PHE A 256 -6.02 1.21 17.98
C PHE A 256 -5.97 2.36 19.00
N VAL A 257 -6.54 2.12 20.18
CA VAL A 257 -6.57 3.09 21.29
C VAL A 257 -5.95 2.45 22.52
N THR A 258 -4.94 3.10 23.08
CA THR A 258 -4.28 2.70 24.32
C THR A 258 -4.82 3.53 25.49
N PHE A 259 -5.27 2.88 26.56
CA PHE A 259 -5.67 3.51 27.81
C PHE A 259 -4.54 3.33 28.83
N PHE A 260 -3.99 4.43 29.30
CA PHE A 260 -2.98 4.50 30.35
C PHE A 260 -3.68 4.82 31.66
N ILE A 261 -3.43 4.03 32.69
CA ILE A 261 -4.05 4.15 34.00
C ILE A 261 -2.94 4.34 35.02
N THR A 262 -2.81 5.53 35.55
CA THR A 262 -1.84 5.84 36.61
C THR A 262 -2.57 5.76 37.95
N ASN A 263 -2.11 4.91 38.86
CA ASN A 263 -2.68 4.76 40.20
C ASN A 263 -2.05 5.71 41.24
N ASP A 264 -2.57 5.76 42.48
CA ASP A 264 -2.05 6.63 43.54
C ASP A 264 -0.57 6.36 43.88
N ALA A 265 -0.09 5.13 43.67
CA ALA A 265 1.31 4.76 43.87
C ALA A 265 2.23 5.20 42.69
N GLY A 266 1.68 5.80 41.64
CA GLY A 266 2.43 6.20 40.46
C GLY A 266 2.72 5.07 39.48
N ASN A 267 2.17 3.89 39.66
CA ASN A 267 2.31 2.78 38.70
C ASN A 267 1.41 3.02 37.48
N ILE A 268 1.92 2.71 36.29
CA ILE A 268 1.19 2.85 35.03
C ILE A 268 0.76 1.48 34.54
N LEU A 269 -0.55 1.25 34.53
CA LEU A 269 -1.19 0.10 33.89
C LEU A 269 -1.66 0.48 32.51
N LYS A 270 -1.79 -0.51 31.63
CA LYS A 270 -2.26 -0.29 30.24
C LYS A 270 -3.34 -1.29 29.89
N THR A 271 -4.35 -0.82 29.17
CA THR A 271 -5.32 -1.67 28.49
C THR A 271 -5.63 -1.05 27.13
N THR A 272 -6.10 -1.85 26.19
CA THR A 272 -6.25 -1.42 24.81
C THR A 272 -7.62 -1.81 24.26
N GLY A 273 -8.06 -1.07 23.24
CA GLY A 273 -9.24 -1.39 22.45
C GLY A 273 -9.08 -0.91 21.04
N THR A 274 -9.94 -1.37 20.15
CA THR A 274 -10.03 -0.90 18.75
C THR A 274 -11.39 -0.28 18.50
N THR A 275 -11.45 0.67 17.60
CA THR A 275 -12.72 1.33 17.25
C THR A 275 -13.64 0.40 16.48
N ILE A 276 -14.93 0.49 16.81
CA ILE A 276 -16.04 -0.01 16.02
C ILE A 276 -17.04 1.16 15.96
N SER A 277 -17.39 1.57 14.76
CA SER A 277 -18.21 2.79 14.54
C SER A 277 -17.65 4.01 15.29
N GLY A 278 -16.32 4.16 15.25
CA GLY A 278 -15.57 5.26 15.86
C GLY A 278 -15.42 5.20 17.38
N VAL A 279 -15.92 4.19 18.09
CA VAL A 279 -15.81 4.05 19.55
C VAL A 279 -14.93 2.88 19.92
N ALA A 280 -13.91 3.12 20.75
CA ALA A 280 -13.09 2.08 21.33
C ALA A 280 -13.51 1.75 22.77
N HIS A 281 -13.50 0.47 23.12
CA HIS A 281 -13.77 -0.05 24.46
C HIS A 281 -12.58 -0.83 24.97
N ALA A 282 -12.19 -0.58 26.23
CA ALA A 282 -11.16 -1.33 26.92
C ALA A 282 -11.63 -1.72 28.33
N LYS A 283 -11.06 -2.77 28.90
CA LYS A 283 -11.47 -3.32 30.19
C LYS A 283 -10.29 -3.42 31.14
N MET A 284 -10.53 -3.14 32.42
CA MET A 284 -9.56 -3.30 33.50
C MET A 284 -10.28 -3.84 34.73
N ILE A 285 -9.64 -4.79 35.42
CA ILE A 285 -10.12 -5.31 36.71
C ILE A 285 -9.98 -4.22 37.77
N HIS A 286 -10.96 -4.13 38.69
CA HIS A 286 -10.90 -3.23 39.84
C HIS A 286 -9.62 -3.47 40.66
N PRO A 287 -9.06 -2.44 41.32
CA PRO A 287 -7.96 -2.62 42.24
C PRO A 287 -8.41 -3.44 43.48
N ASP A 288 -7.43 -4.05 44.18
CA ASP A 288 -7.67 -4.85 45.39
C ASP A 288 -7.83 -4.00 46.66
N PHE A 289 -7.49 -2.71 46.59
CA PHE A 289 -7.51 -1.76 47.67
C PHE A 289 -7.95 -0.38 47.18
N LYS A 290 -8.36 0.47 48.13
CA LYS A 290 -8.72 1.86 47.84
C LYS A 290 -7.65 2.49 46.98
N ASP A 291 -8.06 3.11 45.85
CA ASP A 291 -7.14 3.69 44.87
C ASP A 291 -7.83 4.83 44.08
N GLN A 292 -7.03 5.69 43.52
CA GLN A 292 -7.49 6.70 42.54
C GLN A 292 -6.75 6.50 41.24
N TRP A 293 -7.49 6.25 40.18
CA TRP A 293 -6.94 6.09 38.84
C TRP A 293 -7.06 7.38 38.05
N GLN A 294 -5.93 7.87 37.54
CA GLN A 294 -5.88 8.88 36.48
C GLN A 294 -5.78 8.17 35.14
N VAL A 295 -6.85 8.23 34.37
CA VAL A 295 -6.95 7.51 33.10
C VAL A 295 -6.85 8.47 31.95
N LYS A 296 -5.95 8.20 31.02
CA LYS A 296 -5.77 8.93 29.76
C LYS A 296 -5.72 7.93 28.61
N ALA A 297 -6.42 8.22 27.54
CA ALA A 297 -6.38 7.38 26.33
C ALA A 297 -5.70 8.12 25.19
N ALA A 298 -5.01 7.38 24.32
CA ALA A 298 -4.32 7.92 23.17
C ALA A 298 -4.52 7.03 21.92
N VAL A 299 -4.65 7.67 20.77
CA VAL A 299 -4.33 7.09 19.49
C VAL A 299 -2.88 7.48 19.22
N ASP A 300 -1.97 6.51 19.33
CA ASP A 300 -0.53 6.75 19.45
C ASP A 300 0.01 7.67 18.33
N GLY A 301 0.63 8.79 18.74
CA GLY A 301 1.21 9.78 17.85
C GLY A 301 0.21 10.67 17.10
N MET A 302 -1.10 10.54 17.36
CA MET A 302 -2.13 11.28 16.63
C MET A 302 -2.96 12.19 17.55
N SER A 303 -3.65 11.64 18.54
CA SER A 303 -4.55 12.38 19.42
C SER A 303 -4.65 11.75 20.80
N GLU A 304 -5.14 12.50 21.78
CA GLU A 304 -5.27 12.02 23.14
C GLU A 304 -6.55 12.52 23.80
N SER A 305 -6.95 11.84 24.87
CA SER A 305 -8.09 12.27 25.67
C SER A 305 -7.68 13.23 26.78
N GLN A 306 -8.66 13.96 27.31
CA GLN A 306 -8.53 14.54 28.63
C GLN A 306 -8.39 13.44 29.68
N THR A 307 -7.78 13.77 30.83
CA THR A 307 -7.63 12.85 31.95
C THR A 307 -8.97 12.63 32.64
N LEU A 308 -9.34 11.37 32.84
CA LEU A 308 -10.49 10.95 33.62
C LEU A 308 -10.04 10.42 34.98
N THR A 309 -10.58 10.97 36.07
CA THR A 309 -10.33 10.47 37.43
C THR A 309 -11.38 9.43 37.83
N VAL A 310 -10.94 8.27 38.27
CA VAL A 310 -11.80 7.18 38.72
C VAL A 310 -11.40 6.76 40.14
N ASN A 311 -12.28 7.00 41.12
CA ASN A 311 -12.01 6.73 42.55
C ASN A 311 -12.59 5.39 42.94
N TYR A 312 -11.78 4.57 43.62
CA TYR A 312 -12.21 3.32 44.23
C TYR A 312 -12.16 3.41 45.75
N GLN A 313 -13.23 2.96 46.41
CA GLN A 313 -13.37 2.94 47.88
C GLN A 313 -13.00 1.55 48.40
N SER A 314 -12.56 1.48 49.67
CA SER A 314 -12.37 0.21 50.34
C SER A 314 -13.67 -0.59 50.38
N VAL A 315 -13.56 -1.89 50.13
CA VAL A 315 -14.72 -2.81 50.21
C VAL A 315 -15.15 -3.05 51.63
N ILE A 316 -14.14 -3.16 52.53
CA ILE A 316 -14.32 -3.43 53.98
C ILE A 316 -13.55 -2.39 54.76
N GLU A 317 -13.98 -2.12 55.99
CA GLU A 317 -13.27 -1.21 56.92
C GLU A 317 -12.43 -2.00 57.92
N ASP A 318 -12.89 -3.20 58.30
CA ASP A 318 -12.22 -4.12 59.20
C ASP A 318 -12.66 -5.56 58.96
N PHE A 319 -11.96 -6.54 59.55
CA PHE A 319 -12.31 -7.96 59.51
C PHE A 319 -11.82 -8.70 60.75
N GLU A 320 -12.49 -9.80 61.11
CA GLU A 320 -12.08 -10.62 62.22
C GLU A 320 -11.22 -11.82 61.77
N VAL A 321 -10.34 -12.29 62.66
CA VAL A 321 -9.52 -13.50 62.44
C VAL A 321 -9.60 -14.36 63.67
N ALA A 322 -10.13 -15.55 63.49
CA ALA A 322 -10.23 -16.57 64.61
C ALA A 322 -9.26 -17.72 64.35
N PHE A 323 -8.60 -18.15 65.40
CA PHE A 323 -7.69 -19.30 65.40
C PHE A 323 -8.31 -20.47 66.15
N SER A 324 -8.25 -21.66 65.57
CA SER A 324 -8.76 -22.90 66.17
C SER A 324 -7.84 -24.08 65.83
N ASN A 325 -8.14 -25.26 66.34
CA ASN A 325 -7.36 -26.49 66.10
C ASN A 325 -5.84 -26.26 66.27
N HIS A 326 -5.44 -25.81 67.46
CA HIS A 326 -4.04 -25.51 67.77
C HIS A 326 -3.38 -24.48 66.85
N ASN A 327 -4.12 -23.44 66.51
CA ASN A 327 -3.78 -22.38 65.57
C ASN A 327 -3.56 -22.84 64.05
N ARG A 328 -3.94 -24.09 63.75
CA ARG A 328 -3.80 -24.63 62.40
C ARG A 328 -4.95 -24.27 61.47
N ASP A 329 -6.10 -23.97 62.03
CA ASP A 329 -7.26 -23.47 61.27
C ASP A 329 -7.41 -21.98 61.54
N ILE A 330 -7.37 -21.17 60.48
CA ILE A 330 -7.45 -19.72 60.54
C ILE A 330 -8.68 -19.30 59.75
N LEU A 331 -9.73 -18.90 60.49
CA LEU A 331 -10.95 -18.37 59.86
C LEU A 331 -10.87 -16.85 59.79
N VAL A 332 -11.04 -16.31 58.60
CA VAL A 332 -11.08 -14.87 58.33
C VAL A 332 -12.51 -14.50 57.96
N GLY A 333 -13.07 -13.48 58.58
CA GLY A 333 -14.44 -12.99 58.37
C GLY A 333 -15.24 -12.90 59.69
N PRO A 334 -16.46 -12.32 59.64
CA PRO A 334 -17.18 -11.96 58.40
C PRO A 334 -16.55 -10.77 57.68
N LEU A 335 -16.42 -10.88 56.34
CA LEU A 335 -16.04 -9.77 55.49
C LEU A 335 -17.31 -9.01 55.10
N GLN A 336 -17.50 -7.86 55.70
CA GLN A 336 -18.71 -7.06 55.57
C GLN A 336 -18.36 -5.65 55.14
N SER A 337 -19.23 -5.06 54.27
CA SER A 337 -19.18 -3.65 53.98
C SER A 337 -19.48 -2.79 55.20
N PHE A 338 -19.24 -1.49 55.11
CA PHE A 338 -19.61 -0.53 56.14
C PHE A 338 -21.12 -0.55 56.53
N MET A 339 -21.97 -1.10 55.63
CA MET A 339 -23.40 -1.31 55.91
C MET A 339 -23.70 -2.69 56.52
N GLN A 340 -22.70 -3.42 56.99
CA GLN A 340 -22.80 -4.78 57.56
C GLN A 340 -23.38 -5.82 56.58
N GLN A 341 -23.36 -5.53 55.28
CA GLN A 341 -23.73 -6.49 54.28
C GLN A 341 -22.52 -7.32 53.88
N MET A 342 -22.73 -8.63 53.70
CA MET A 342 -21.66 -9.50 53.18
C MET A 342 -21.20 -9.00 51.84
N ILE A 343 -19.88 -8.94 51.63
CA ILE A 343 -19.28 -8.60 50.36
C ILE A 343 -19.57 -9.69 49.31
N PRO A 344 -19.60 -9.37 48.03
CA PRO A 344 -19.67 -10.36 46.95
C PRO A 344 -18.54 -11.39 47.07
N ASP A 345 -18.81 -12.63 46.68
CA ASP A 345 -17.80 -13.69 46.61
C ASP A 345 -16.65 -13.32 45.68
N GLY A 346 -15.44 -13.81 46.04
CA GLY A 346 -14.27 -13.62 45.21
C GLY A 346 -13.25 -12.60 45.72
N LEU A 347 -13.50 -11.89 46.84
CA LEU A 347 -12.48 -11.00 47.44
C LEU A 347 -11.25 -11.81 47.84
N GLN A 348 -10.08 -11.40 47.38
CA GLN A 348 -8.81 -12.04 47.71
C GLN A 348 -8.38 -11.78 49.12
N VAL A 349 -7.93 -12.85 49.78
CA VAL A 349 -7.32 -12.80 51.12
C VAL A 349 -5.99 -13.53 51.07
N ASN A 350 -4.93 -12.85 51.47
CA ASN A 350 -3.59 -13.39 51.58
C ASN A 350 -3.25 -13.73 53.03
N LEU A 351 -2.80 -14.93 53.28
CA LEU A 351 -2.17 -15.33 54.54
C LEU A 351 -0.66 -15.41 54.28
N LEU A 352 0.10 -14.52 54.92
CA LEU A 352 1.55 -14.52 54.95
C LEU A 352 2.03 -15.17 56.24
N ILE A 353 2.93 -16.13 56.14
CA ILE A 353 3.43 -16.94 57.21
C ILE A 353 4.91 -16.64 57.38
N TYR A 354 5.29 -16.11 58.55
CA TYR A 354 6.67 -15.75 58.88
C TYR A 354 7.21 -16.66 59.96
N LYS A 355 8.49 -17.01 59.86
CA LYS A 355 9.29 -17.64 60.90
C LYS A 355 10.51 -16.76 61.15
N GLU A 356 10.72 -16.29 62.35
CA GLU A 356 11.84 -15.42 62.72
C GLU A 356 11.99 -14.23 61.73
N ASP A 357 10.92 -13.49 61.48
CA ASP A 357 10.80 -12.36 60.54
C ASP A 357 11.05 -12.70 59.08
N THR A 358 11.29 -13.96 58.73
CA THR A 358 11.44 -14.39 57.32
C THR A 358 10.11 -14.93 56.82
N LEU A 359 9.65 -14.39 55.65
CA LEU A 359 8.46 -14.88 54.96
C LEU A 359 8.73 -16.30 54.44
N VAL A 360 8.05 -17.30 55.01
CA VAL A 360 8.19 -18.71 54.60
C VAL A 360 7.19 -19.11 53.54
N HIS A 361 5.93 -18.65 53.68
CA HIS A 361 4.88 -18.96 52.70
C HIS A 361 3.89 -17.80 52.57
N ARG A 362 3.29 -17.71 51.37
CA ARG A 362 2.09 -16.91 51.08
C ARG A 362 1.02 -17.83 50.53
N ILE A 363 -0.17 -17.82 51.13
CA ILE A 363 -1.34 -18.58 50.69
C ILE A 363 -2.42 -17.57 50.31
N THR A 364 -2.89 -17.60 49.05
CA THR A 364 -3.98 -16.76 48.58
C THR A 364 -5.24 -17.60 48.43
N LYS A 365 -6.36 -17.12 48.96
CA LYS A 365 -7.70 -17.68 48.76
C LYS A 365 -8.71 -16.57 48.48
N THR A 366 -9.84 -16.93 47.91
CA THR A 366 -10.97 -16.02 47.67
C THR A 366 -12.10 -16.28 48.69
N SER A 367 -12.82 -15.21 49.05
CA SER A 367 -13.96 -15.28 49.93
C SER A 367 -15.14 -16.04 49.32
N PHE A 368 -15.85 -16.76 50.21
CA PHE A 368 -17.15 -17.38 49.90
C PHE A 368 -18.12 -17.10 51.03
N ASN A 369 -19.28 -16.54 50.75
CA ASN A 369 -20.25 -16.07 51.76
C ASN A 369 -19.61 -15.17 52.83
N GLY A 370 -18.60 -14.34 52.45
CA GLY A 370 -17.89 -13.46 53.38
C GLY A 370 -16.88 -14.13 54.33
N TYR A 371 -16.51 -15.36 54.11
CA TYR A 371 -15.55 -16.08 54.94
C TYR A 371 -14.46 -16.78 54.14
N ILE A 372 -13.29 -16.96 54.74
CA ILE A 372 -12.18 -17.76 54.25
C ILE A 372 -11.62 -18.62 55.35
N ASN A 373 -11.38 -19.91 55.13
CA ASN A 373 -10.68 -20.79 56.05
C ASN A 373 -9.35 -21.25 55.48
N PHE A 374 -8.25 -20.96 56.19
CA PHE A 374 -6.93 -21.50 55.90
C PHE A 374 -6.66 -22.68 56.84
N HIS A 375 -6.20 -23.80 56.30
CA HIS A 375 -5.81 -25.00 57.05
C HIS A 375 -4.32 -25.28 56.85
N LEU A 376 -3.55 -25.24 57.98
CA LEU A 376 -2.10 -25.43 57.98
C LEU A 376 -1.77 -26.90 58.27
N LYS A 377 -1.44 -27.67 57.24
CA LYS A 377 -1.16 -29.11 57.34
C LYS A 377 0.11 -29.38 58.14
N PRO A 378 0.09 -30.32 59.17
CA PRO A 378 1.27 -30.67 59.96
C PRO A 378 2.47 -31.14 59.09
N ALA A 379 2.21 -31.79 58.00
CA ALA A 379 3.27 -32.24 57.08
C ALA A 379 4.05 -31.08 56.38
N ILE A 380 3.51 -29.86 56.35
CA ILE A 380 4.13 -28.69 55.71
C ILE A 380 4.63 -27.72 56.80
N TYR A 381 3.87 -27.54 57.87
CA TYR A 381 4.16 -26.57 58.93
C TYR A 381 4.45 -27.32 60.21
N ALA A 382 5.70 -27.31 60.67
CA ALA A 382 6.15 -27.97 61.90
C ALA A 382 5.47 -27.37 63.14
N ASN A 383 5.56 -28.11 64.30
CA ASN A 383 5.09 -27.64 65.58
C ASN A 383 6.05 -26.58 66.16
N GLU A 384 5.98 -25.38 65.62
CA GLU A 384 6.86 -24.25 65.94
C GLU A 384 6.03 -22.98 66.12
N THR A 385 6.69 -21.87 66.42
CA THR A 385 6.06 -20.56 66.57
C THR A 385 6.19 -19.78 65.25
N TYR A 386 5.08 -19.22 64.78
CA TYR A 386 4.96 -18.45 63.57
C TYR A 386 4.30 -17.10 63.86
N THR A 387 4.61 -16.14 63.01
CA THR A 387 3.85 -14.88 62.87
C THR A 387 2.99 -14.97 61.62
N PHE A 388 1.70 -14.70 61.77
CA PHE A 388 0.74 -14.66 60.66
C PHE A 388 0.36 -13.23 60.37
N ARG A 389 0.38 -12.84 59.08
CA ARG A 389 -0.20 -11.60 58.63
C ARG A 389 -1.29 -11.92 57.61
N VAL A 390 -2.48 -11.41 57.84
CA VAL A 390 -3.63 -11.57 56.97
C VAL A 390 -3.86 -10.24 56.25
N GLU A 391 -3.86 -10.27 54.96
CA GLU A 391 -4.06 -9.08 54.12
C GLU A 391 -5.29 -9.28 53.23
N THR A 392 -6.19 -8.28 53.19
CA THR A 392 -7.33 -8.24 52.29
C THR A 392 -7.84 -6.81 52.13
N ALA A 393 -8.23 -6.41 50.89
CA ALA A 393 -8.78 -5.09 50.53
C ALA A 393 -7.93 -3.90 51.04
N GLY A 394 -6.59 -4.06 51.07
CA GLY A 394 -5.65 -3.04 51.56
C GLY A 394 -5.54 -2.93 53.07
N ILE A 395 -6.21 -3.79 53.84
CA ILE A 395 -6.10 -3.87 55.30
C ILE A 395 -5.27 -5.10 55.66
N ASP A 396 -4.40 -4.95 56.63
CA ASP A 396 -3.64 -6.07 57.18
C ASP A 396 -3.77 -6.18 58.68
N LYS A 397 -3.75 -7.42 59.22
CA LYS A 397 -3.69 -7.75 60.63
C LYS A 397 -2.56 -8.73 60.87
N THR A 398 -1.69 -8.39 61.83
CA THR A 398 -0.55 -9.23 62.22
C THR A 398 -0.80 -9.89 63.56
N PHE A 399 -0.50 -11.19 63.65
CA PHE A 399 -0.67 -12.03 64.80
C PHE A 399 0.66 -12.70 65.13
N ASN A 400 1.34 -12.15 66.11
CA ASN A 400 2.66 -12.64 66.56
C ASN A 400 2.55 -13.88 67.41
N ASP A 401 3.63 -14.66 67.54
CA ASP A 401 3.89 -15.72 68.41
C ASP A 401 2.78 -16.82 68.54
N LYS A 402 2.21 -17.15 67.38
CA LYS A 402 1.23 -18.24 67.25
C LYS A 402 1.94 -19.59 67.16
N LYS A 403 1.91 -20.35 68.23
CA LYS A 403 2.48 -21.71 68.32
C LYS A 403 1.54 -22.71 67.63
N LEU A 404 2.05 -23.47 66.66
CA LEU A 404 1.38 -24.63 66.07
C LEU A 404 1.77 -25.89 66.83
N TRP A 405 0.81 -26.78 67.04
CA TRP A 405 1.04 -28.08 67.71
C TRP A 405 0.06 -29.16 67.25
#